data_1eb6e88a147108c22b813fceacc3eb7d
#
_entry.id   1eb6e88a147108c22b813fceacc3eb7d
#
_cell.length_a   1.000
_cell.length_b   1.000
_cell.length_c   1.000
_cell.angle_alpha   90.00
_cell.angle_beta   90.00
_cell.angle_gamma   90.00
#
_symmetry.space_group_name_H-M   'P 1'
#
loop_
_entity.id
_entity.type
_entity.pdbx_description
1 polymer ?
#
loop_
_entity_poly.entity_id
_entity_poly.type
_entity_poly.pdbx_seq_one_letter_code
_entity_poly.pdbx_strand_id
1 'polypeptide(L)'
;MLSILILAVLATEAFALVDHDNPSLGTFPARYWFDNTFWKGPGSPVVFETPGEFGAEIYLDTVFNYSMVRVIAEKIGASMVILEHRYFGKSIPVDNLTTENMKYLTLENSLKDLTYFARTVELRCVKDASRGSTAVDVPWVMVGGSCAGALAAWTATLFSGTFWAYYASSATVHNLVDFWQYWTPIQENMPQDCRGVATTLIDHIDNILTYGTEQNVTHLKARFGFPAKLCNDDFMAALADGAYSWVDRYFYKEVGDEYPRSVFLVWCDYLTSNHTKDSAIAPADVEAALNGYVRWWKELGRSDARQSLGCSPDQTDYQCFASSSDNPKKLDTSLSNADDISFMWQVCSWPFEDWVTGSPPGIPTIVSRYITVDYKIKDCASLFPTGPNGQTYGIAKGLTPDIVNDYTGDWTTVNTSRLIYINGEADPFREITVSADSRPGGPLKDTPEVPVKIVPHGFHASDLLIPEGEANEGVKKVQEEVLAQLVEWVGEWPGGSLPQ
;
A
#
# COMPACT_ATOMS: atom_id res chain seq x y z
N MET A 1 -26.45 19.24 -13.71
CA MET A 1 -25.44 20.14 -13.12
C MET A 1 -25.75 20.23 -11.63
N LEU A 2 -25.24 19.31 -10.84
CA LEU A 2 -25.20 19.45 -9.39
C LEU A 2 -23.90 20.19 -9.07
N SER A 3 -24.00 21.43 -8.55
CA SER A 3 -22.85 22.11 -7.99
C SER A 3 -22.44 21.38 -6.72
N ILE A 4 -21.43 20.54 -6.83
CA ILE A 4 -20.73 19.99 -5.67
C ILE A 4 -20.05 21.18 -5.00
N LEU A 5 -20.62 21.64 -3.88
CA LEU A 5 -19.89 22.48 -2.95
C LEU A 5 -18.75 21.61 -2.40
N ILE A 6 -17.57 21.76 -2.96
CA ILE A 6 -16.33 21.32 -2.30
C ILE A 6 -16.20 22.23 -1.08
N LEU A 7 -16.72 21.77 0.08
CA LEU A 7 -16.29 22.32 1.34
C LEU A 7 -14.79 22.04 1.42
N ALA A 8 -13.99 23.10 1.34
CA ALA A 8 -12.57 22.99 1.62
C ALA A 8 -12.44 22.55 3.09
N VAL A 9 -12.26 21.26 3.32
CA VAL A 9 -12.00 20.72 4.65
C VAL A 9 -10.61 21.22 5.02
N LEU A 10 -10.55 22.25 5.88
CA LEU A 10 -9.29 22.83 6.31
C LEU A 10 -8.55 21.85 7.21
N ALA A 11 -7.27 21.67 6.97
CA ALA A 11 -6.39 20.93 7.86
C ALA A 11 -6.41 21.57 9.25
N THR A 12 -6.54 20.72 10.26
CA THR A 12 -6.34 21.07 11.66
C THR A 12 -5.00 20.49 12.10
N GLU A 13 -4.32 21.13 13.02
CA GLU A 13 -3.05 20.63 13.56
C GLU A 13 -3.23 20.11 14.98
N ALA A 14 -2.67 18.93 15.22
CA ALA A 14 -2.37 18.40 16.54
C ALA A 14 -0.84 18.36 16.71
N PHE A 15 -0.36 18.33 17.96
CA PHE A 15 1.07 18.24 18.22
C PHE A 15 1.44 16.79 18.54
N ALA A 16 2.23 16.15 17.66
CA ALA A 16 2.82 14.85 17.89
C ALA A 16 4.25 14.99 18.42
N LEU A 17 4.72 14.03 19.21
CA LEU A 17 6.10 14.01 19.69
C LEU A 17 7.07 13.67 18.55
N VAL A 18 8.19 14.37 18.45
CA VAL A 18 9.27 14.03 17.50
C VAL A 18 9.73 12.60 17.74
N ASP A 19 9.92 12.24 19.00
CA ASP A 19 10.29 10.88 19.44
C ASP A 19 9.56 10.58 20.75
N HIS A 20 8.75 9.52 20.75
CA HIS A 20 7.96 9.13 21.92
C HIS A 20 8.83 8.58 23.06
N ASP A 21 10.05 8.08 22.77
CA ASP A 21 10.99 7.60 23.78
C ASP A 21 11.86 8.71 24.33
N ASN A 22 11.90 9.88 23.64
CA ASN A 22 12.60 11.06 24.12
C ASN A 22 11.74 12.33 23.94
N PRO A 23 10.71 12.54 24.77
CA PRO A 23 9.82 13.70 24.68
C PRO A 23 10.54 15.06 24.81
N SER A 24 11.77 15.08 25.32
CA SER A 24 12.56 16.31 25.41
C SER A 24 12.97 16.92 24.08
N LEU A 25 12.84 16.16 22.97
CA LEU A 25 13.05 16.66 21.61
C LEU A 25 11.91 17.56 21.12
N GLY A 26 10.82 17.65 21.89
CA GLY A 26 9.68 18.50 21.57
C GLY A 26 8.66 17.84 20.66
N THR A 27 7.85 18.68 20.03
CA THR A 27 6.72 18.25 19.19
C THR A 27 6.82 18.86 17.80
N PHE A 28 6.08 18.27 16.85
CA PHE A 28 5.86 18.82 15.52
C PHE A 28 4.36 18.88 15.20
N PRO A 29 3.92 19.76 14.28
CA PRO A 29 2.53 19.81 13.85
C PRO A 29 2.20 18.60 12.99
N ALA A 30 1.27 17.76 13.44
CA ALA A 30 0.66 16.67 12.69
C ALA A 30 -0.70 17.14 12.17
N ARG A 31 -0.92 17.06 10.88
CA ARG A 31 -2.18 17.48 10.28
C ARG A 31 -3.23 16.40 10.45
N TYR A 32 -4.45 16.83 10.70
CA TYR A 32 -5.62 15.95 10.65
C TYR A 32 -6.82 16.69 10.08
N TRP A 33 -7.77 15.93 9.58
CA TRP A 33 -9.04 16.43 9.07
C TRP A 33 -10.19 15.68 9.74
N PHE A 34 -11.34 16.33 9.83
CA PHE A 34 -12.54 15.70 10.34
C PHE A 34 -13.77 16.17 9.57
N ASP A 35 -14.76 15.30 9.49
CA ASP A 35 -16.08 15.59 8.97
C ASP A 35 -17.16 15.15 9.97
N ASN A 36 -18.06 16.07 10.29
CA ASN A 36 -19.12 15.90 11.28
C ASN A 36 -20.51 15.75 10.66
N THR A 37 -20.59 15.45 9.36
CA THR A 37 -21.86 15.31 8.63
C THR A 37 -22.83 14.37 9.35
N PHE A 38 -22.33 13.30 9.95
CA PHE A 38 -23.14 12.30 10.64
C PHE A 38 -23.09 12.36 12.17
N TRP A 39 -22.26 13.23 12.72
CA TRP A 39 -22.04 13.32 14.15
C TRP A 39 -23.29 13.81 14.89
N LYS A 40 -23.74 13.04 15.89
CA LYS A 40 -24.99 13.31 16.65
C LYS A 40 -24.78 14.12 17.92
N GLY A 41 -23.59 14.63 18.18
CA GLY A 41 -23.29 15.46 19.34
C GLY A 41 -22.31 14.82 20.33
N PRO A 42 -22.06 15.49 21.47
CA PRO A 42 -21.12 15.01 22.49
C PRO A 42 -21.44 13.58 22.98
N GLY A 43 -20.41 12.73 23.02
CA GLY A 43 -20.57 11.31 23.35
C GLY A 43 -20.78 10.40 22.12
N SER A 44 -20.87 10.95 20.91
CA SER A 44 -20.91 10.16 19.68
C SER A 44 -19.57 9.49 19.37
N PRO A 45 -19.60 8.33 18.69
CA PRO A 45 -18.41 7.62 18.24
C PRO A 45 -17.53 8.44 17.28
N VAL A 46 -16.32 7.95 17.07
CA VAL A 46 -15.40 8.43 16.03
C VAL A 46 -15.01 7.27 15.13
N VAL A 47 -15.02 7.46 13.81
CA VAL A 47 -14.38 6.58 12.83
C VAL A 47 -13.09 7.23 12.40
N PHE A 48 -12.00 6.56 12.63
CA PHE A 48 -10.63 7.06 12.47
C PHE A 48 -9.88 6.30 11.39
N GLU A 49 -9.14 7.01 10.57
CA GLU A 49 -8.26 6.45 9.54
C GLU A 49 -6.91 7.19 9.49
N THR A 50 -5.90 6.52 8.98
CA THR A 50 -4.61 7.10 8.55
C THR A 50 -4.21 6.50 7.21
N PRO A 51 -3.70 7.27 6.24
CA PRO A 51 -3.28 6.73 4.94
C PRO A 51 -2.09 5.75 5.03
N GLY A 52 -1.23 5.90 6.03
CA GLY A 52 -0.07 5.04 6.26
C GLY A 52 1.16 5.37 5.43
N GLU A 53 1.03 5.60 4.12
CA GLU A 53 2.16 5.65 3.18
C GLU A 53 2.11 6.78 2.15
N PHE A 54 1.22 7.76 2.32
CA PHE A 54 1.13 8.96 1.48
C PHE A 54 0.47 10.13 2.23
N GLY A 55 0.60 11.34 1.68
CA GLY A 55 -0.02 12.53 2.25
C GLY A 55 -1.55 12.45 2.24
N ALA A 56 -2.19 12.72 3.37
CA ALA A 56 -3.64 12.54 3.53
C ALA A 56 -4.48 13.46 2.62
N GLU A 57 -3.97 14.62 2.26
CA GLU A 57 -4.73 15.67 1.56
C GLU A 57 -5.31 15.21 0.22
N ILE A 58 -4.60 14.36 -0.51
CA ILE A 58 -5.05 13.84 -1.82
C ILE A 58 -6.15 12.78 -1.70
N TYR A 59 -6.36 12.24 -0.51
CA TYR A 59 -7.23 11.10 -0.26
C TYR A 59 -8.53 11.47 0.47
N LEU A 60 -8.68 12.71 0.93
CA LEU A 60 -9.80 13.17 1.75
C LEU A 60 -11.16 12.97 1.10
N ASP A 61 -11.28 13.29 -0.21
CA ASP A 61 -12.55 13.13 -0.92
C ASP A 61 -12.99 11.66 -0.99
N THR A 62 -12.04 10.77 -1.25
CA THR A 62 -12.29 9.33 -1.28
C THR A 62 -12.79 8.85 0.08
N VAL A 63 -12.09 9.19 1.16
CA VAL A 63 -12.43 8.70 2.51
C VAL A 63 -13.77 9.25 2.98
N PHE A 64 -13.99 10.56 2.86
CA PHE A 64 -15.20 11.19 3.38
C PHE A 64 -16.45 10.96 2.53
N ASN A 65 -16.30 10.63 1.23
CA ASN A 65 -17.45 10.53 0.33
C ASN A 65 -17.68 9.14 -0.28
N TYR A 66 -16.63 8.32 -0.40
CA TYR A 66 -16.71 7.08 -1.20
C TYR A 66 -16.21 5.83 -0.47
N SER A 67 -15.92 5.91 0.83
CA SER A 67 -15.36 4.78 1.58
C SER A 67 -16.28 4.20 2.64
N MET A 68 -15.88 3.05 3.17
CA MET A 68 -16.54 2.43 4.33
C MET A 68 -16.43 3.28 5.61
N VAL A 69 -15.47 4.19 5.72
CA VAL A 69 -15.40 5.17 6.83
C VAL A 69 -16.69 5.99 6.88
N ARG A 70 -17.14 6.48 5.71
CA ARG A 70 -18.42 7.20 5.59
C ARG A 70 -19.61 6.32 5.97
N VAL A 71 -19.69 5.10 5.41
CA VAL A 71 -20.82 4.18 5.66
C VAL A 71 -20.94 3.84 7.14
N ILE A 72 -19.82 3.55 7.79
CA ILE A 72 -19.78 3.26 9.23
C ILE A 72 -20.20 4.50 10.02
N ALA A 73 -19.63 5.69 9.71
CA ALA A 73 -19.93 6.93 10.41
C ALA A 73 -21.42 7.31 10.31
N GLU A 74 -22.03 7.18 9.12
CA GLU A 74 -23.46 7.39 8.91
C GLU A 74 -24.30 6.45 9.77
N LYS A 75 -23.92 5.17 9.81
CA LYS A 75 -24.67 4.14 10.52
C LYS A 75 -24.64 4.31 12.04
N ILE A 76 -23.49 4.67 12.61
CA ILE A 76 -23.33 4.79 14.07
C ILE A 76 -23.43 6.24 14.57
N GLY A 77 -23.63 7.22 13.68
CA GLY A 77 -23.73 8.64 14.04
C GLY A 77 -22.40 9.25 14.52
N ALA A 78 -21.31 8.92 13.84
CA ALA A 78 -19.95 9.26 14.23
C ALA A 78 -19.40 10.51 13.52
N SER A 79 -18.34 11.10 14.11
CA SER A 79 -17.40 11.95 13.39
C SER A 79 -16.42 11.09 12.61
N MET A 80 -16.04 11.49 11.40
CA MET A 80 -14.95 10.89 10.62
C MET A 80 -13.68 11.69 10.86
N VAL A 81 -12.56 11.03 11.11
CA VAL A 81 -11.26 11.68 11.38
C VAL A 81 -10.16 10.98 10.61
N ILE A 82 -9.33 11.77 9.92
CA ILE A 82 -8.13 11.30 9.22
C ILE A 82 -6.91 11.98 9.84
N LEU A 83 -5.94 11.20 10.30
CA LEU A 83 -4.64 11.69 10.76
C LEU A 83 -3.57 11.41 9.71
N GLU A 84 -2.89 12.44 9.24
CA GLU A 84 -1.76 12.28 8.34
C GLU A 84 -0.58 11.62 9.07
N HIS A 85 -0.01 10.58 8.44
CA HIS A 85 1.11 9.86 9.00
C HIS A 85 2.37 10.75 9.09
N ARG A 86 3.19 10.56 10.14
CA ARG A 86 4.48 11.27 10.28
C ARG A 86 5.35 11.10 9.03
N TYR A 87 6.05 12.17 8.63
CA TYR A 87 6.91 12.28 7.46
C TYR A 87 6.19 12.33 6.11
N PHE A 88 4.87 12.17 6.06
CA PHE A 88 4.08 12.30 4.83
C PHE A 88 3.38 13.66 4.76
N GLY A 89 3.09 14.10 3.53
CA GLY A 89 2.41 15.36 3.26
C GLY A 89 3.13 16.56 3.87
N LYS A 90 2.56 17.12 4.94
CA LYS A 90 3.16 18.24 5.69
C LYS A 90 3.36 17.94 7.18
N SER A 91 3.09 16.71 7.61
CA SER A 91 3.29 16.25 9.00
C SER A 91 4.73 15.78 9.22
N ILE A 92 5.70 16.68 9.01
CA ILE A 92 7.13 16.35 8.94
C ILE A 92 7.88 17.00 10.13
N PRO A 93 8.58 16.22 10.97
CA PRO A 93 9.29 16.72 12.14
C PRO A 93 10.67 17.31 11.87
N VAL A 94 11.11 17.40 10.61
CA VAL A 94 12.46 17.77 10.20
C VAL A 94 12.46 18.77 9.04
N ASP A 95 13.58 19.47 8.81
CA ASP A 95 13.70 20.48 7.76
C ASP A 95 14.12 19.91 6.39
N ASN A 96 14.61 18.67 6.35
CA ASN A 96 14.99 17.94 5.14
C ASN A 96 15.01 16.43 5.41
N LEU A 97 14.99 15.63 4.33
CA LEU A 97 14.83 14.16 4.38
C LEU A 97 16.16 13.42 4.18
N THR A 98 17.24 13.95 4.73
CA THR A 98 18.52 13.23 4.74
C THR A 98 18.42 11.96 5.59
N THR A 99 19.26 10.95 5.30
CA THR A 99 19.33 9.70 6.08
C THR A 99 19.43 9.96 7.59
N GLU A 100 20.17 11.01 8.01
CA GLU A 100 20.29 11.41 9.42
C GLU A 100 18.94 11.80 10.03
N ASN A 101 18.11 12.49 9.27
CA ASN A 101 16.83 13.01 9.73
C ASN A 101 15.69 12.00 9.67
N MET A 102 15.82 10.94 8.86
CA MET A 102 14.78 9.90 8.74
C MET A 102 14.68 8.98 9.96
N LYS A 103 15.57 9.06 10.91
CA LYS A 103 15.66 8.17 12.08
C LYS A 103 14.43 8.12 12.99
N TYR A 104 13.56 9.12 12.93
CA TYR A 104 12.32 9.17 13.71
C TYR A 104 11.10 8.60 12.97
N LEU A 105 11.24 8.27 11.69
CA LEU A 105 10.25 7.49 10.95
C LEU A 105 10.50 6.00 11.27
N THR A 106 9.90 5.55 12.36
CA THR A 106 9.93 4.17 12.82
C THR A 106 8.50 3.67 13.02
N LEU A 107 8.27 2.38 12.86
CA LEU A 107 6.96 1.77 13.11
C LEU A 107 6.48 2.06 14.53
N GLU A 108 7.38 1.97 15.51
CA GLU A 108 7.04 2.23 16.92
C GLU A 108 6.53 3.66 17.14
N ASN A 109 7.25 4.68 16.62
CA ASN A 109 6.80 6.06 16.71
C ASN A 109 5.47 6.28 15.96
N SER A 110 5.29 5.63 14.81
CA SER A 110 4.04 5.71 14.03
C SER A 110 2.85 5.15 14.82
N LEU A 111 2.98 3.98 15.42
CA LEU A 111 1.93 3.38 16.26
C LEU A 111 1.65 4.22 17.53
N LYS A 112 2.70 4.77 18.14
CA LYS A 112 2.56 5.67 19.28
C LYS A 112 1.87 6.99 18.92
N ASP A 113 2.06 7.52 17.72
CA ASP A 113 1.32 8.70 17.23
C ASP A 113 -0.18 8.44 17.18
N LEU A 114 -0.61 7.31 16.60
CA LEU A 114 -2.02 6.94 16.50
C LEU A 114 -2.67 6.88 17.89
N THR A 115 -1.99 6.21 18.82
CA THR A 115 -2.50 6.05 20.19
C THR A 115 -2.47 7.35 20.98
N TYR A 116 -1.42 8.14 20.83
CA TYR A 116 -1.31 9.44 21.47
C TYR A 116 -2.39 10.40 20.97
N PHE A 117 -2.55 10.49 19.65
CA PHE A 117 -3.58 11.31 19.03
C PHE A 117 -4.97 10.91 19.54
N ALA A 118 -5.35 9.64 19.42
CA ALA A 118 -6.67 9.16 19.81
C ALA A 118 -7.01 9.43 21.30
N ARG A 119 -6.01 9.38 22.18
CA ARG A 119 -6.18 9.58 23.63
C ARG A 119 -6.11 11.02 24.07
N THR A 120 -5.55 11.93 23.27
CA THR A 120 -5.25 13.31 23.71
C THR A 120 -5.91 14.38 22.87
N VAL A 121 -6.35 14.06 21.63
CA VAL A 121 -6.95 15.06 20.76
C VAL A 121 -8.33 15.48 21.26
N GLU A 122 -8.48 16.77 21.47
CA GLU A 122 -9.81 17.38 21.62
C GLU A 122 -10.28 17.80 20.23
N LEU A 123 -11.22 17.03 19.68
CA LEU A 123 -11.81 17.38 18.38
C LEU A 123 -12.54 18.72 18.50
N ARG A 124 -12.10 19.73 17.75
CA ARG A 124 -12.61 21.13 17.83
C ARG A 124 -14.10 21.29 17.53
N CYS A 125 -14.74 20.24 17.06
CA CYS A 125 -16.17 20.16 16.83
C CYS A 125 -16.99 20.01 18.10
N VAL A 126 -16.40 19.59 19.23
CA VAL A 126 -17.08 19.35 20.50
C VAL A 126 -17.09 20.64 21.31
N LYS A 127 -18.18 21.40 21.20
CA LYS A 127 -18.35 22.67 21.96
C LYS A 127 -18.77 22.47 23.42
N ASP A 128 -19.24 21.27 23.79
CA ASP A 128 -19.67 20.95 25.15
C ASP A 128 -18.62 20.04 25.81
N ALA A 129 -17.82 20.63 26.69
CA ALA A 129 -16.75 19.96 27.43
C ALA A 129 -17.25 18.93 28.48
N SER A 130 -18.56 18.74 28.62
CA SER A 130 -19.11 17.80 29.60
C SER A 130 -18.97 16.32 29.19
N ARG A 131 -18.76 16.04 27.91
CA ARG A 131 -18.42 14.73 27.37
C ARG A 131 -17.27 14.88 26.38
N GLY A 132 -16.13 14.32 26.68
CA GLY A 132 -14.93 14.36 25.83
C GLY A 132 -15.17 13.72 24.46
N SER A 133 -14.18 13.85 23.58
CA SER A 133 -14.20 13.24 22.24
C SER A 133 -13.01 12.28 22.03
N THR A 134 -12.19 12.07 23.05
CA THR A 134 -11.04 11.18 22.97
C THR A 134 -11.47 9.71 22.98
N ALA A 135 -10.55 8.82 22.61
CA ALA A 135 -10.80 7.38 22.65
C ALA A 135 -10.98 6.82 24.09
N VAL A 136 -10.74 7.64 25.10
CA VAL A 136 -11.07 7.32 26.50
C VAL A 136 -12.55 7.63 26.82
N ASP A 137 -13.12 8.61 26.16
CA ASP A 137 -14.44 9.14 26.44
C ASP A 137 -15.54 8.48 25.61
N VAL A 138 -15.23 8.14 24.35
CA VAL A 138 -16.17 7.61 23.35
C VAL A 138 -15.54 6.45 22.57
N PRO A 139 -16.34 5.55 21.97
CA PRO A 139 -15.78 4.47 21.17
C PRO A 139 -15.20 5.01 19.86
N TRP A 140 -13.94 4.70 19.61
CA TRP A 140 -13.27 4.95 18.35
C TRP A 140 -13.16 3.65 17.56
N VAL A 141 -13.49 3.69 16.28
CA VAL A 141 -13.29 2.60 15.31
C VAL A 141 -12.15 2.98 14.39
N MET A 142 -11.06 2.22 14.40
CA MET A 142 -9.95 2.42 13.47
C MET A 142 -10.17 1.59 12.21
N VAL A 143 -10.09 2.24 11.06
CA VAL A 143 -10.17 1.63 9.72
C VAL A 143 -8.85 1.84 9.00
N GLY A 144 -8.36 0.83 8.30
CA GLY A 144 -7.17 0.97 7.48
C GLY A 144 -7.09 -0.09 6.39
N GLY A 145 -6.49 0.27 5.26
CA GLY A 145 -6.20 -0.62 4.15
C GLY A 145 -4.71 -0.78 3.93
N SER A 146 -4.26 -1.94 3.43
CA SER A 146 -2.85 -2.17 3.11
C SER A 146 -1.93 -1.94 4.31
N CYS A 147 -0.92 -1.10 4.19
CA CYS A 147 -0.07 -0.63 5.27
C CYS A 147 -0.88 -0.05 6.45
N ALA A 148 -1.87 0.81 6.19
CA ALA A 148 -2.76 1.33 7.23
C ALA A 148 -3.61 0.23 7.88
N GLY A 149 -3.95 -0.84 7.15
CA GLY A 149 -4.57 -2.05 7.69
C GLY A 149 -3.64 -2.78 8.65
N ALA A 150 -2.36 -2.89 8.30
CA ALA A 150 -1.34 -3.43 9.20
C ALA A 150 -1.17 -2.56 10.45
N LEU A 151 -1.14 -1.23 10.30
CA LEU A 151 -1.12 -0.30 11.45
C LEU A 151 -2.33 -0.50 12.38
N ALA A 152 -3.53 -0.73 11.82
CA ALA A 152 -4.72 -1.03 12.61
C ALA A 152 -4.57 -2.34 13.39
N ALA A 153 -4.11 -3.41 12.73
CA ALA A 153 -3.88 -4.72 13.34
C ALA A 153 -2.79 -4.69 14.42
N TRP A 154 -1.66 -4.04 14.14
CA TRP A 154 -0.57 -3.88 15.10
C TRP A 154 -0.97 -2.98 16.29
N THR A 155 -1.76 -1.94 16.04
CA THR A 155 -2.30 -1.12 17.15
C THR A 155 -3.24 -1.94 18.02
N ALA A 156 -4.09 -2.79 17.45
CA ALA A 156 -4.96 -3.69 18.21
C ALA A 156 -4.19 -4.65 19.08
N THR A 157 -3.05 -5.14 18.60
CA THR A 157 -2.20 -6.13 19.29
C THR A 157 -1.30 -5.48 20.34
N LEU A 158 -0.54 -4.44 19.95
CA LEU A 158 0.50 -3.84 20.80
C LEU A 158 -0.04 -2.77 21.76
N PHE A 159 -1.11 -2.08 21.38
CA PHE A 159 -1.70 -0.99 22.14
C PHE A 159 -3.20 -1.23 22.39
N SER A 160 -3.53 -2.46 22.77
CA SER A 160 -4.91 -2.89 23.02
C SER A 160 -5.65 -1.93 23.95
N GLY A 161 -6.95 -1.72 23.68
CA GLY A 161 -7.79 -0.79 24.44
C GLY A 161 -7.56 0.69 24.11
N THR A 162 -6.81 1.02 23.05
CA THR A 162 -6.78 2.39 22.53
C THR A 162 -8.01 2.68 21.69
N PHE A 163 -8.28 1.87 20.69
CA PHE A 163 -9.52 1.93 19.91
C PHE A 163 -10.47 0.83 20.40
N TRP A 164 -11.77 1.05 20.23
CA TRP A 164 -12.80 0.10 20.64
C TRP A 164 -12.94 -1.07 19.67
N ALA A 165 -12.81 -0.78 18.36
CA ALA A 165 -12.84 -1.78 17.29
C ALA A 165 -11.89 -1.40 16.16
N TYR A 166 -11.52 -2.39 15.36
CA TYR A 166 -10.57 -2.26 14.28
C TYR A 166 -11.06 -2.97 13.03
N TYR A 167 -10.85 -2.33 11.88
CA TYR A 167 -11.13 -2.89 10.57
C TYR A 167 -9.86 -2.82 9.72
N ALA A 168 -9.26 -3.97 9.47
CA ALA A 168 -7.99 -4.16 8.78
C ALA A 168 -8.21 -4.84 7.43
N SER A 169 -8.26 -4.05 6.35
CA SER A 169 -8.40 -4.52 4.98
C SER A 169 -7.04 -4.75 4.34
N SER A 170 -6.85 -5.90 3.69
CA SER A 170 -5.61 -6.26 2.98
C SER A 170 -4.33 -5.98 3.79
N ALA A 171 -4.41 -6.26 5.10
CA ALA A 171 -3.41 -5.86 6.08
C ALA A 171 -2.11 -6.66 5.93
N THR A 172 -1.03 -6.01 5.57
CA THR A 172 0.30 -6.57 5.32
C THR A 172 1.06 -6.81 6.63
N VAL A 173 0.54 -7.72 7.47
CA VAL A 173 1.03 -7.93 8.85
C VAL A 173 2.31 -8.75 8.96
N HIS A 174 2.65 -9.54 7.93
CA HIS A 174 3.87 -10.33 7.86
C HIS A 174 4.92 -9.62 7.02
N ASN A 175 6.06 -9.34 7.62
CA ASN A 175 7.16 -8.67 6.92
C ASN A 175 8.10 -9.71 6.32
N LEU A 176 8.41 -9.54 5.04
CA LEU A 176 9.18 -10.49 4.26
C LEU A 176 10.05 -9.74 3.25
N VAL A 177 11.34 -10.02 3.20
CA VAL A 177 12.18 -9.74 2.03
C VAL A 177 12.13 -10.95 1.09
N ASP A 178 12.35 -10.75 -0.22
CA ASP A 178 12.16 -11.79 -1.25
C ASP A 178 10.70 -12.22 -1.43
N PHE A 179 9.80 -11.24 -1.53
CA PHE A 179 8.36 -11.45 -1.64
C PHE A 179 7.94 -11.79 -3.08
N TRP A 180 8.43 -12.91 -3.63
CA TRP A 180 8.03 -13.40 -4.95
C TRP A 180 6.59 -13.95 -4.97
N GLN A 181 6.04 -14.34 -3.84
CA GLN A 181 4.67 -14.83 -3.71
C GLN A 181 3.61 -13.79 -4.09
N TYR A 182 3.97 -12.50 -4.13
CA TYR A 182 3.14 -11.43 -4.67
C TYR A 182 2.51 -11.78 -6.02
N TRP A 183 3.23 -12.52 -6.87
CA TRP A 183 2.78 -12.89 -8.20
C TRP A 183 1.84 -14.10 -8.21
N THR A 184 1.68 -14.83 -7.12
CA THR A 184 0.86 -16.04 -7.05
C THR A 184 -0.63 -15.75 -7.22
N PRO A 185 -1.27 -14.87 -6.42
CA PRO A 185 -2.68 -14.54 -6.61
C PRO A 185 -2.96 -13.90 -7.98
N ILE A 186 -2.03 -13.10 -8.50
CA ILE A 186 -2.15 -12.52 -9.84
C ILE A 186 -2.20 -13.62 -10.89
N GLN A 187 -1.23 -14.53 -10.88
CA GLN A 187 -1.16 -15.61 -11.88
C GLN A 187 -2.33 -16.59 -11.78
N GLU A 188 -2.93 -16.76 -10.62
CA GLU A 188 -4.13 -17.56 -10.42
C GLU A 188 -5.39 -16.92 -11.02
N ASN A 189 -5.51 -15.59 -10.93
CA ASN A 189 -6.73 -14.86 -11.27
C ASN A 189 -6.66 -14.08 -12.61
N MET A 190 -5.48 -13.96 -13.23
CA MET A 190 -5.33 -13.28 -14.53
C MET A 190 -5.83 -14.15 -15.70
N PRO A 191 -6.10 -13.55 -16.90
CA PRO A 191 -6.40 -14.32 -18.09
C PRO A 191 -5.31 -15.37 -18.37
N GLN A 192 -5.72 -16.65 -18.51
CA GLN A 192 -4.75 -17.77 -18.55
C GLN A 192 -3.92 -17.81 -19.84
N ASP A 193 -4.46 -17.31 -20.96
CA ASP A 193 -3.72 -17.10 -22.20
C ASP A 193 -2.62 -16.04 -22.00
N CYS A 194 -2.92 -14.92 -21.35
CA CYS A 194 -1.95 -13.90 -21.00
C CYS A 194 -0.86 -14.46 -20.08
N ARG A 195 -1.25 -15.23 -19.03
CA ARG A 195 -0.31 -15.89 -18.12
C ARG A 195 0.69 -16.76 -18.88
N GLY A 196 0.20 -17.62 -19.77
CA GLY A 196 1.05 -18.52 -20.56
C GLY A 196 2.03 -17.75 -21.45
N VAL A 197 1.57 -16.67 -22.10
CA VAL A 197 2.40 -15.82 -22.93
C VAL A 197 3.42 -15.07 -22.10
N ALA A 198 3.01 -14.41 -21.01
CA ALA A 198 3.86 -13.60 -20.17
C ALA A 198 5.00 -14.44 -19.54
N THR A 199 4.68 -15.60 -18.95
CA THR A 199 5.70 -16.46 -18.32
C THR A 199 6.74 -16.95 -19.34
N THR A 200 6.30 -17.37 -20.53
CA THR A 200 7.24 -17.82 -21.59
C THR A 200 8.09 -16.69 -22.11
N LEU A 201 7.50 -15.50 -22.29
CA LEU A 201 8.21 -14.31 -22.75
C LEU A 201 9.27 -13.85 -21.75
N ILE A 202 8.93 -13.80 -20.45
CA ILE A 202 9.88 -13.40 -19.42
C ILE A 202 11.02 -14.40 -19.32
N ASP A 203 10.75 -15.71 -19.34
CA ASP A 203 11.80 -16.73 -19.40
C ASP A 203 12.71 -16.55 -20.63
N HIS A 204 12.16 -16.20 -21.79
CA HIS A 204 12.94 -15.93 -22.99
C HIS A 204 13.83 -14.70 -22.83
N ILE A 205 13.32 -13.61 -22.28
CA ILE A 205 14.08 -12.38 -22.02
C ILE A 205 15.20 -12.66 -21.00
N ASP A 206 14.89 -13.32 -19.88
CA ASP A 206 15.87 -13.68 -18.86
C ASP A 206 16.99 -14.56 -19.43
N ASN A 207 16.66 -15.50 -20.33
CA ASN A 207 17.64 -16.33 -21.02
C ASN A 207 18.57 -15.50 -21.93
N ILE A 208 18.05 -14.51 -22.66
CA ILE A 208 18.89 -13.59 -23.47
C ILE A 208 19.83 -12.79 -22.57
N LEU A 209 19.30 -12.26 -21.46
CA LEU A 209 20.08 -11.44 -20.53
C LEU A 209 21.18 -12.25 -19.81
N THR A 210 20.94 -13.54 -19.55
CA THR A 210 21.84 -14.42 -18.78
C THR A 210 22.87 -15.11 -19.67
N TYR A 211 22.47 -15.62 -20.83
CA TYR A 211 23.29 -16.50 -21.67
C TYR A 211 23.59 -15.90 -23.07
N GLY A 212 22.94 -14.81 -23.42
CA GLY A 212 23.17 -14.13 -24.69
C GLY A 212 24.51 -13.45 -24.76
N THR A 213 24.98 -13.20 -26.00
CA THR A 213 26.17 -12.36 -26.23
C THR A 213 25.85 -10.90 -25.85
N GLU A 214 26.89 -10.10 -25.59
CA GLU A 214 26.76 -8.65 -25.38
C GLU A 214 25.95 -7.96 -26.49
N GLN A 215 26.15 -8.42 -27.75
CA GLN A 215 25.39 -7.93 -28.90
C GLN A 215 23.87 -8.25 -28.76
N ASN A 216 23.54 -9.46 -28.33
CA ASN A 216 22.14 -9.88 -28.15
C ASN A 216 21.44 -9.05 -27.04
N VAL A 217 22.13 -8.85 -25.92
CA VAL A 217 21.63 -8.02 -24.80
C VAL A 217 21.44 -6.57 -25.23
N THR A 218 22.44 -5.99 -25.92
CA THR A 218 22.38 -4.63 -26.47
C THR A 218 21.22 -4.49 -27.46
N HIS A 219 21.04 -5.45 -28.34
CA HIS A 219 19.93 -5.46 -29.31
C HIS A 219 18.58 -5.52 -28.61
N LEU A 220 18.44 -6.39 -27.63
CA LEU A 220 17.19 -6.50 -26.84
C LEU A 220 16.82 -5.15 -26.17
N LYS A 221 17.75 -4.55 -25.43
CA LYS A 221 17.52 -3.24 -24.79
C LYS A 221 17.18 -2.14 -25.80
N ALA A 222 17.86 -2.12 -26.93
CA ALA A 222 17.62 -1.15 -28.00
C ALA A 222 16.21 -1.28 -28.61
N ARG A 223 15.63 -2.49 -28.68
CA ARG A 223 14.24 -2.69 -29.14
C ARG A 223 13.24 -1.89 -28.27
N PHE A 224 13.44 -1.86 -26.95
CA PHE A 224 12.65 -1.09 -26.00
C PHE A 224 13.05 0.40 -25.94
N GLY A 225 14.15 0.79 -26.56
CA GLY A 225 14.66 2.17 -26.56
C GLY A 225 15.65 2.47 -25.45
N PHE A 226 16.09 1.47 -24.71
CA PHE A 226 17.07 1.66 -23.64
C PHE A 226 18.51 1.63 -24.13
N PRO A 227 19.42 2.41 -23.52
CA PRO A 227 20.84 2.36 -23.83
C PRO A 227 21.48 1.06 -23.31
N ALA A 228 22.49 0.56 -24.01
CA ALA A 228 23.23 -0.66 -23.64
C ALA A 228 23.81 -0.61 -22.22
N LYS A 229 24.20 0.58 -21.74
CA LYS A 229 24.80 0.79 -20.42
C LYS A 229 23.84 0.66 -19.24
N LEU A 230 22.51 0.68 -19.46
CA LEU A 230 21.55 0.43 -18.38
C LEU A 230 21.73 -0.99 -17.86
N CYS A 231 21.80 -1.20 -16.56
CA CYS A 231 21.93 -2.53 -15.96
C CYS A 231 20.74 -3.45 -16.33
N ASN A 232 20.93 -4.76 -16.29
CA ASN A 232 19.86 -5.70 -16.63
C ASN A 232 18.72 -5.67 -15.60
N ASP A 233 19.06 -5.50 -14.33
CA ASP A 233 18.13 -5.34 -13.22
C ASP A 233 17.26 -4.07 -13.39
N ASP A 234 17.87 -2.90 -13.64
CA ASP A 234 17.17 -1.65 -13.91
C ASP A 234 16.24 -1.74 -15.14
N PHE A 235 16.75 -2.39 -16.22
CA PHE A 235 15.98 -2.61 -17.44
C PHE A 235 14.72 -3.44 -17.17
N MET A 236 14.84 -4.54 -16.42
CA MET A 236 13.72 -5.42 -16.15
C MET A 236 12.79 -4.86 -15.07
N ALA A 237 13.30 -4.11 -14.10
CA ALA A 237 12.48 -3.41 -13.13
C ALA A 237 11.58 -2.36 -13.81
N ALA A 238 12.10 -1.59 -14.77
CA ALA A 238 11.30 -0.65 -15.55
C ALA A 238 10.19 -1.34 -16.34
N LEU A 239 10.44 -2.51 -16.91
CA LEU A 239 9.45 -3.25 -17.70
C LEU A 239 8.39 -3.95 -16.82
N ALA A 240 8.62 -4.17 -15.54
CA ALA A 240 7.68 -4.84 -14.66
C ALA A 240 6.40 -4.04 -14.37
N ASP A 241 6.39 -2.74 -14.68
CA ASP A 241 5.26 -1.81 -14.44
C ASP A 241 3.92 -2.36 -14.96
N GLY A 242 3.90 -2.98 -16.15
CA GLY A 242 2.70 -3.60 -16.69
C GLY A 242 2.12 -4.73 -15.82
N ALA A 243 2.97 -5.52 -15.18
CA ALA A 243 2.53 -6.58 -14.27
C ALA A 243 2.13 -6.01 -12.89
N TYR A 244 2.87 -5.01 -12.39
CA TYR A 244 2.53 -4.31 -11.14
C TYR A 244 1.17 -3.61 -11.19
N SER A 245 0.73 -3.14 -12.35
CA SER A 245 -0.56 -2.45 -12.51
C SER A 245 -1.79 -3.33 -12.18
N TRP A 246 -1.59 -4.63 -11.83
CA TRP A 246 -2.65 -5.47 -11.27
C TRP A 246 -3.20 -4.90 -9.96
N VAL A 247 -2.37 -4.29 -9.12
CA VAL A 247 -2.78 -3.74 -7.81
C VAL A 247 -3.80 -2.60 -7.94
N ASP A 248 -3.77 -1.88 -9.08
CA ASP A 248 -4.68 -0.75 -9.38
C ASP A 248 -6.01 -1.18 -10.01
N ARG A 249 -6.32 -2.47 -9.97
CA ARG A 249 -7.60 -2.97 -10.48
C ARG A 249 -8.72 -2.73 -9.50
N TYR A 250 -9.88 -2.30 -10.05
CA TYR A 250 -11.09 -2.01 -9.30
C TYR A 250 -12.29 -2.51 -10.07
N PHE A 251 -13.24 -3.19 -9.43
CA PHE A 251 -14.44 -3.70 -10.09
C PHE A 251 -15.25 -2.59 -10.73
N TYR A 252 -15.45 -1.46 -10.06
CA TYR A 252 -16.24 -0.35 -10.61
C TYR A 252 -15.61 0.28 -11.85
N LYS A 253 -14.31 0.21 -12.01
CA LYS A 253 -13.61 0.68 -13.22
C LYS A 253 -13.70 -0.33 -14.38
N GLU A 254 -14.08 -1.56 -14.11
CA GLU A 254 -14.17 -2.63 -15.12
C GLU A 254 -15.59 -2.87 -15.61
N VAL A 255 -16.59 -2.18 -15.03
CA VAL A 255 -18.00 -2.29 -15.40
C VAL A 255 -18.40 -1.12 -16.30
N GLY A 256 -18.90 -1.41 -17.51
CA GLY A 256 -19.31 -0.40 -18.48
C GLY A 256 -18.14 0.26 -19.23
N ASP A 257 -18.46 1.39 -19.90
CA ASP A 257 -17.50 2.13 -20.73
C ASP A 257 -17.09 3.48 -20.11
N GLU A 258 -17.40 3.71 -18.84
CA GLU A 258 -17.16 4.99 -18.17
C GLU A 258 -15.67 5.21 -17.87
N TYR A 259 -14.95 4.13 -17.60
CA TYR A 259 -13.53 4.16 -17.28
C TYR A 259 -12.69 3.49 -18.36
N PRO A 260 -11.45 3.93 -18.57
CA PRO A 260 -10.54 3.22 -19.45
C PRO A 260 -10.29 1.81 -18.93
N ARG A 261 -10.13 0.86 -19.86
CA ARG A 261 -9.78 -0.52 -19.50
C ARG A 261 -8.52 -0.57 -18.63
N SER A 262 -8.49 -1.46 -17.65
CA SER A 262 -7.35 -1.66 -16.76
C SER A 262 -6.02 -1.76 -17.52
N VAL A 263 -5.00 -1.05 -17.04
CA VAL A 263 -3.64 -1.05 -17.62
C VAL A 263 -3.10 -2.48 -17.73
N PHE A 264 -3.32 -3.31 -16.72
CA PHE A 264 -2.95 -4.72 -16.73
C PHE A 264 -3.58 -5.50 -17.88
N LEU A 265 -4.88 -5.34 -18.10
CA LEU A 265 -5.59 -6.03 -19.18
C LEU A 265 -5.16 -5.51 -20.56
N VAL A 266 -4.86 -4.22 -20.67
CA VAL A 266 -4.27 -3.64 -21.89
C VAL A 266 -2.88 -4.22 -22.15
N TRP A 267 -2.04 -4.34 -21.12
CA TRP A 267 -0.74 -5.01 -21.21
C TRP A 267 -0.89 -6.46 -21.71
N CYS A 268 -1.82 -7.22 -21.15
CA CYS A 268 -2.15 -8.57 -21.61
C CYS A 268 -2.54 -8.61 -23.09
N ASP A 269 -3.37 -7.66 -23.55
CA ASP A 269 -3.81 -7.61 -24.96
C ASP A 269 -2.63 -7.39 -25.92
N TYR A 270 -1.67 -6.55 -25.53
CA TYR A 270 -0.47 -6.34 -26.34
C TYR A 270 0.40 -7.60 -26.44
N LEU A 271 0.57 -8.33 -25.33
CA LEU A 271 1.31 -9.58 -25.30
C LEU A 271 0.67 -10.67 -26.16
N THR A 272 -0.67 -10.77 -26.10
CA THR A 272 -1.43 -11.85 -26.75
C THR A 272 -1.93 -11.49 -28.15
N SER A 273 -1.72 -10.26 -28.64
CA SER A 273 -2.32 -9.70 -29.87
C SER A 273 -2.13 -10.52 -31.14
N ASN A 274 -1.16 -11.42 -31.17
CA ASN A 274 -0.86 -12.28 -32.31
C ASN A 274 -0.89 -13.78 -31.94
N HIS A 275 -1.49 -14.12 -30.77
CA HIS A 275 -1.57 -15.49 -30.27
C HIS A 275 -2.95 -16.09 -30.55
N THR A 276 -3.02 -17.31 -31.10
CA THR A 276 -4.27 -18.07 -31.24
C THR A 276 -4.57 -18.82 -29.95
N LYS A 277 -5.78 -18.63 -29.41
CA LYS A 277 -6.22 -19.03 -28.05
C LYS A 277 -6.04 -20.48 -27.62
N ASP A 278 -5.63 -21.41 -28.48
CA ASP A 278 -5.66 -22.86 -28.20
C ASP A 278 -4.31 -23.59 -28.36
N SER A 279 -3.19 -22.90 -28.47
CA SER A 279 -1.89 -23.58 -28.67
C SER A 279 -0.88 -23.22 -27.57
N ALA A 280 -0.09 -24.22 -27.14
CA ALA A 280 1.16 -23.98 -26.43
C ALA A 280 2.02 -23.00 -27.25
N ILE A 281 2.67 -22.04 -26.59
CA ILE A 281 3.41 -20.98 -27.27
C ILE A 281 4.57 -21.61 -28.06
N ALA A 282 4.50 -21.51 -29.40
CA ALA A 282 5.59 -21.90 -30.28
C ALA A 282 6.71 -20.85 -30.27
N PRO A 283 7.97 -21.20 -30.61
CA PRO A 283 9.07 -20.22 -30.68
C PRO A 283 8.79 -18.98 -31.54
N ALA A 284 8.00 -19.12 -32.60
CA ALA A 284 7.57 -18.01 -33.45
C ALA A 284 6.61 -17.05 -32.72
N ASP A 285 5.83 -17.55 -31.78
CA ASP A 285 4.87 -16.77 -31.02
C ASP A 285 5.56 -15.94 -29.90
N VAL A 286 6.72 -16.42 -29.39
CA VAL A 286 7.52 -15.68 -28.41
C VAL A 286 8.05 -14.39 -29.00
N GLU A 287 8.52 -14.42 -30.26
CA GLU A 287 8.98 -13.21 -30.95
C GLU A 287 7.82 -12.24 -31.24
N ALA A 288 6.62 -12.79 -31.56
CA ALA A 288 5.43 -11.98 -31.71
C ALA A 288 4.99 -11.33 -30.38
N ALA A 289 5.06 -12.06 -29.28
CA ALA A 289 4.80 -11.55 -27.93
C ALA A 289 5.82 -10.48 -27.53
N LEU A 290 7.11 -10.70 -27.82
CA LEU A 290 8.16 -9.72 -27.56
C LEU A 290 7.92 -8.42 -28.36
N ASN A 291 7.49 -8.52 -29.63
CA ASN A 291 7.10 -7.35 -30.42
C ASN A 291 5.89 -6.63 -29.82
N GLY A 292 4.91 -7.36 -29.29
CA GLY A 292 3.76 -6.82 -28.56
C GLY A 292 4.21 -6.06 -27.32
N TYR A 293 5.09 -6.64 -26.52
CA TYR A 293 5.62 -6.00 -25.32
C TYR A 293 6.42 -4.73 -25.62
N VAL A 294 7.30 -4.76 -26.65
CA VAL A 294 8.03 -3.58 -27.12
C VAL A 294 7.07 -2.47 -27.55
N ARG A 295 5.98 -2.82 -28.25
CA ARG A 295 4.96 -1.87 -28.68
C ARG A 295 4.23 -1.27 -27.49
N TRP A 296 3.74 -2.09 -26.54
CA TRP A 296 3.12 -1.62 -25.32
C TRP A 296 4.02 -0.65 -24.55
N TRP A 297 5.28 -1.02 -24.35
CA TRP A 297 6.25 -0.16 -23.67
C TRP A 297 6.41 1.20 -24.33
N LYS A 298 6.55 1.23 -25.67
CA LYS A 298 6.77 2.48 -26.41
C LYS A 298 5.55 3.37 -26.48
N GLU A 299 4.37 2.78 -26.55
CA GLU A 299 3.10 3.50 -26.73
C GLU A 299 2.50 3.96 -25.40
N LEU A 300 2.66 3.18 -24.32
CA LEU A 300 2.01 3.38 -23.02
C LEU A 300 3.00 3.25 -21.86
N GLY A 301 3.51 2.08 -21.57
CA GLY A 301 4.22 1.73 -20.33
C GLY A 301 5.39 2.65 -20.00
N ARG A 302 6.16 3.12 -21.02
CA ARG A 302 7.27 4.05 -20.78
C ARG A 302 6.81 5.38 -20.20
N SER A 303 5.68 5.90 -20.66
CA SER A 303 5.11 7.15 -20.14
C SER A 303 4.64 6.98 -18.70
N ASP A 304 3.92 5.89 -18.46
CA ASP A 304 3.33 5.57 -17.16
C ASP A 304 4.43 5.31 -16.11
N ALA A 305 5.43 4.48 -16.43
CA ALA A 305 6.57 4.22 -15.56
C ALA A 305 7.40 5.49 -15.24
N ARG A 306 7.59 6.39 -16.23
CA ARG A 306 8.27 7.68 -16.00
C ARG A 306 7.44 8.60 -15.08
N GLN A 307 6.12 8.58 -15.21
CA GLN A 307 5.22 9.35 -14.36
C GLN A 307 5.22 8.82 -12.94
N SER A 308 5.09 7.51 -12.75
CA SER A 308 5.12 6.85 -11.44
C SER A 308 6.43 7.13 -10.69
N LEU A 309 7.56 7.13 -11.41
CA LEU A 309 8.86 7.49 -10.83
C LEU A 309 9.07 9.01 -10.69
N GLY A 310 8.10 9.84 -11.09
CA GLY A 310 8.19 11.30 -11.07
C GLY A 310 9.36 11.87 -11.89
N CYS A 311 9.73 11.19 -12.98
CA CYS A 311 10.82 11.65 -13.83
C CYS A 311 10.46 12.91 -14.61
N SER A 312 11.34 13.93 -14.60
CA SER A 312 11.11 15.14 -15.36
C SER A 312 11.22 14.88 -16.88
N PRO A 313 10.54 15.71 -17.72
CA PRO A 313 10.63 15.58 -19.19
C PRO A 313 12.06 15.64 -19.74
N ASP A 314 12.96 16.35 -19.08
CA ASP A 314 14.34 16.54 -19.51
C ASP A 314 15.26 15.38 -19.15
N GLN A 315 14.85 14.50 -18.26
CA GLN A 315 15.62 13.31 -17.90
C GLN A 315 15.61 12.28 -19.03
N THR A 316 16.78 11.75 -19.36
CA THR A 316 16.92 10.58 -20.23
C THR A 316 16.36 9.32 -19.51
N ASP A 317 16.02 8.28 -20.24
CA ASP A 317 15.60 7.00 -19.64
C ASP A 317 16.68 6.40 -18.73
N TYR A 318 17.95 6.58 -19.06
CA TYR A 318 19.03 6.17 -18.18
C TYR A 318 18.99 6.91 -16.83
N GLN A 319 18.81 8.22 -16.84
CA GLN A 319 18.70 9.01 -15.60
C GLN A 319 17.42 8.72 -14.81
N CYS A 320 16.34 8.34 -15.51
CA CYS A 320 15.07 8.02 -14.89
C CYS A 320 15.08 6.65 -14.23
N PHE A 321 15.54 5.63 -14.94
CA PHE A 321 15.40 4.22 -14.53
C PHE A 321 16.63 3.62 -13.84
N ALA A 322 17.83 4.23 -13.98
CA ALA A 322 19.01 3.69 -13.32
C ALA A 322 18.91 3.78 -11.80
N SER A 323 19.20 2.67 -11.13
CA SER A 323 19.33 2.61 -9.66
C SER A 323 20.61 3.27 -9.14
N SER A 324 21.45 3.80 -10.04
CA SER A 324 22.70 4.48 -9.68
C SER A 324 22.44 5.85 -9.04
N SER A 325 23.44 6.35 -8.30
CA SER A 325 23.43 7.68 -7.68
C SER A 325 23.31 8.86 -8.65
N ASP A 326 23.40 8.60 -9.97
CA ASP A 326 23.24 9.62 -11.02
C ASP A 326 21.77 10.04 -11.24
N ASN A 327 20.79 9.38 -10.60
CA ASN A 327 19.40 9.76 -10.69
C ASN A 327 19.12 10.99 -9.78
N PRO A 328 18.82 12.17 -10.34
CA PRO A 328 18.63 13.40 -9.56
C PRO A 328 17.49 13.31 -8.53
N LYS A 329 16.43 12.53 -8.84
CA LYS A 329 15.29 12.36 -7.92
C LYS A 329 15.70 11.61 -6.65
N LYS A 330 16.59 10.62 -6.77
CA LYS A 330 17.12 9.85 -5.63
C LYS A 330 17.96 10.69 -4.68
N LEU A 331 18.49 11.82 -5.15
CA LEU A 331 19.29 12.76 -4.36
C LEU A 331 18.46 13.92 -3.79
N ASP A 332 17.18 14.01 -4.15
CA ASP A 332 16.30 15.08 -3.68
C ASP A 332 15.77 14.78 -2.27
N THR A 333 16.41 15.40 -1.29
CA THR A 333 16.03 15.34 0.13
C THR A 333 15.12 16.48 0.56
N SER A 334 14.55 17.24 -0.37
CA SER A 334 13.62 18.33 -0.08
C SER A 334 12.27 17.81 0.41
N LEU A 335 11.55 18.63 1.16
CA LEU A 335 10.22 18.29 1.66
C LEU A 335 9.16 18.15 0.55
N SER A 336 9.44 18.65 -0.66
CA SER A 336 8.56 18.43 -1.82
C SER A 336 8.58 16.99 -2.35
N ASN A 337 9.56 16.19 -1.91
CA ASN A 337 9.70 14.77 -2.25
C ASN A 337 9.38 13.87 -1.03
N ALA A 338 8.61 14.37 -0.06
CA ALA A 338 8.43 13.71 1.23
C ALA A 338 7.76 12.34 1.11
N ASP A 339 6.67 12.24 0.36
CA ASP A 339 5.91 10.99 0.27
C ASP A 339 6.78 9.87 -0.33
N ASP A 340 7.47 10.12 -1.45
CA ASP A 340 8.33 9.13 -2.10
C ASP A 340 9.51 8.69 -1.20
N ILE A 341 10.21 9.65 -0.58
CA ILE A 341 11.37 9.34 0.28
C ILE A 341 10.94 8.62 1.56
N SER A 342 9.81 9.02 2.16
CA SER A 342 9.32 8.38 3.38
C SER A 342 8.80 6.97 3.12
N PHE A 343 8.09 6.75 2.01
CA PHE A 343 7.71 5.40 1.57
C PHE A 343 8.96 4.52 1.36
N MET A 344 9.94 5.00 0.60
CA MET A 344 11.17 4.25 0.39
C MET A 344 11.98 4.02 1.67
N TRP A 345 11.88 4.93 2.66
CA TRP A 345 12.47 4.67 3.97
C TRP A 345 11.77 3.51 4.70
N GLN A 346 10.45 3.43 4.65
CA GLN A 346 9.69 2.31 5.22
C GLN A 346 10.05 0.98 4.52
N VAL A 347 10.19 1.00 3.18
CA VAL A 347 10.69 -0.16 2.41
C VAL A 347 12.08 -0.59 2.88
N CYS A 348 13.02 0.35 3.03
CA CYS A 348 14.43 0.06 3.31
C CYS A 348 14.75 -0.15 4.78
N SER A 349 13.82 0.16 5.68
CA SER A 349 14.10 0.20 7.12
C SER A 349 13.07 -0.57 7.93
N TRP A 350 11.87 -0.02 8.08
CA TRP A 350 10.92 -0.49 9.06
C TRP A 350 9.54 0.06 8.68
N PRO A 351 8.57 -0.76 8.30
CA PRO A 351 8.43 -2.22 8.51
C PRO A 351 8.92 -3.12 7.37
N PHE A 352 9.72 -2.70 6.43
CA PHE A 352 10.15 -3.47 5.26
C PHE A 352 9.01 -3.78 4.29
N GLU A 353 8.28 -2.80 3.89
CA GLU A 353 7.20 -2.95 2.92
C GLU A 353 7.71 -3.24 1.51
N ASP A 354 6.88 -3.88 0.70
CA ASP A 354 7.02 -4.02 -0.76
C ASP A 354 8.37 -4.59 -1.28
N TRP A 355 8.90 -5.63 -0.64
CA TRP A 355 10.08 -6.35 -1.11
C TRP A 355 9.78 -7.37 -2.20
N VAL A 356 8.95 -6.98 -3.17
CA VAL A 356 8.53 -7.84 -4.29
C VAL A 356 9.70 -8.12 -5.23
N THR A 357 9.91 -9.42 -5.52
CA THR A 357 10.98 -9.94 -6.36
C THR A 357 10.44 -10.86 -7.45
N GLY A 358 11.26 -11.22 -8.43
CA GLY A 358 10.92 -12.26 -9.39
C GLY A 358 10.93 -13.64 -8.74
N SER A 359 10.05 -14.56 -9.21
CA SER A 359 9.98 -15.93 -8.66
C SER A 359 11.29 -16.70 -8.84
N PRO A 360 11.65 -17.57 -7.90
CA PRO A 360 12.88 -18.36 -7.99
C PRO A 360 12.87 -19.32 -9.19
N PRO A 361 14.05 -19.84 -9.60
CA PRO A 361 14.14 -20.80 -10.70
C PRO A 361 13.22 -22.02 -10.48
N GLY A 362 12.50 -22.41 -11.54
CA GLY A 362 11.56 -23.52 -11.51
C GLY A 362 10.12 -23.14 -11.15
N ILE A 363 9.89 -21.92 -10.66
CA ILE A 363 8.53 -21.38 -10.43
C ILE A 363 8.19 -20.43 -11.58
N PRO A 364 7.03 -20.56 -12.24
CA PRO A 364 6.59 -19.63 -13.26
C PRO A 364 6.54 -18.18 -12.74
N THR A 365 6.94 -17.22 -13.56
CA THR A 365 6.94 -15.81 -13.21
C THR A 365 6.49 -14.94 -14.36
N ILE A 366 5.78 -13.86 -14.08
CA ILE A 366 5.37 -12.84 -15.05
C ILE A 366 6.26 -11.59 -15.02
N VAL A 367 7.25 -11.59 -14.15
CA VAL A 367 8.32 -10.57 -14.07
C VAL A 367 9.68 -11.24 -14.05
N SER A 368 10.71 -10.50 -14.41
CA SER A 368 12.07 -11.03 -14.50
C SER A 368 12.68 -11.42 -13.14
N ARG A 369 13.47 -12.49 -13.14
CA ARG A 369 14.31 -12.92 -12.01
C ARG A 369 15.52 -12.00 -11.77
N TYR A 370 15.72 -10.99 -12.59
CA TYR A 370 16.69 -9.90 -12.33
C TYR A 370 16.19 -8.92 -11.26
N ILE A 371 14.88 -8.94 -10.91
CA ILE A 371 14.33 -8.18 -9.78
C ILE A 371 14.58 -9.03 -8.52
N THR A 372 15.69 -8.78 -7.87
CA THR A 372 16.19 -9.58 -6.73
C THR A 372 16.23 -8.76 -5.45
N VAL A 373 16.43 -9.43 -4.31
CA VAL A 373 16.73 -8.78 -3.02
C VAL A 373 17.96 -7.87 -3.14
N ASP A 374 19.03 -8.31 -3.81
CA ASP A 374 20.25 -7.52 -4.01
C ASP A 374 19.96 -6.24 -4.81
N TYR A 375 19.07 -6.30 -5.81
CA TYR A 375 18.62 -5.12 -6.55
C TYR A 375 17.92 -4.11 -5.61
N LYS A 376 17.00 -4.56 -4.77
CA LYS A 376 16.31 -3.71 -3.80
C LYS A 376 17.27 -3.10 -2.78
N ILE A 377 18.25 -3.87 -2.26
CA ILE A 377 19.30 -3.38 -1.36
C ILE A 377 20.14 -2.28 -2.04
N LYS A 378 20.53 -2.48 -3.30
CA LYS A 378 21.27 -1.49 -4.08
C LYS A 378 20.46 -0.19 -4.23
N ASP A 379 19.16 -0.29 -4.44
CA ASP A 379 18.27 0.86 -4.53
C ASP A 379 18.21 1.61 -3.18
N CYS A 380 17.99 0.91 -2.08
CA CYS A 380 18.04 1.47 -0.73
C CYS A 380 19.36 2.17 -0.41
N ALA A 381 20.49 1.56 -0.76
CA ALA A 381 21.82 2.15 -0.53
C ALA A 381 22.06 3.44 -1.33
N SER A 382 21.47 3.55 -2.52
CA SER A 382 21.56 4.75 -3.33
C SER A 382 20.70 5.90 -2.83
N LEU A 383 19.51 5.58 -2.26
CA LEU A 383 18.59 6.55 -1.68
C LEU A 383 19.05 7.07 -0.32
N PHE A 384 19.62 6.19 0.50
CA PHE A 384 19.97 6.48 1.90
C PHE A 384 21.46 6.25 2.19
N PRO A 385 22.37 7.08 1.62
CA PRO A 385 23.78 6.99 1.92
C PRO A 385 24.03 7.20 3.42
N THR A 386 25.03 6.51 3.96
CA THR A 386 25.38 6.65 5.39
C THR A 386 25.72 8.10 5.71
N GLY A 387 25.02 8.66 6.68
CA GLY A 387 25.22 10.02 7.15
C GLY A 387 26.54 10.21 7.93
N PRO A 388 26.95 11.47 8.16
CA PRO A 388 28.23 11.78 8.78
C PRO A 388 28.39 11.23 10.21
N ASN A 389 27.30 11.00 10.92
CA ASN A 389 27.28 10.43 12.28
C ASN A 389 27.08 8.89 12.27
N GLY A 390 27.23 8.24 11.13
CA GLY A 390 27.03 6.80 10.99
C GLY A 390 25.56 6.36 10.90
N GLN A 391 24.61 7.30 10.82
CA GLN A 391 23.21 6.98 10.60
C GLN A 391 23.03 6.36 9.21
N THR A 392 22.32 5.25 9.14
CA THR A 392 22.00 4.53 7.89
C THR A 392 20.60 3.92 7.97
N TYR A 393 20.12 3.35 6.89
CA TYR A 393 18.80 2.71 6.81
C TYR A 393 18.77 1.34 7.53
N GLY A 394 17.57 0.79 7.73
CA GLY A 394 17.35 -0.36 8.61
C GLY A 394 18.15 -1.61 8.26
N ILE A 395 18.10 -2.08 6.99
CA ILE A 395 18.87 -3.27 6.57
C ILE A 395 20.37 -3.06 6.75
N ALA A 396 20.89 -1.89 6.41
CA ALA A 396 22.30 -1.59 6.61
C ALA A 396 22.73 -1.52 8.11
N LYS A 397 21.76 -1.35 9.01
CA LYS A 397 21.94 -1.47 10.47
C LYS A 397 21.83 -2.91 10.98
N GLY A 398 21.46 -3.85 10.12
CA GLY A 398 21.22 -5.24 10.50
C GLY A 398 19.81 -5.52 10.99
N LEU A 399 18.83 -4.62 10.76
CA LEU A 399 17.42 -4.96 10.93
C LEU A 399 17.00 -6.01 9.92
N THR A 400 16.15 -6.93 10.36
CA THR A 400 15.60 -7.99 9.51
C THR A 400 14.08 -8.03 9.64
N PRO A 401 13.36 -8.58 8.67
CA PRO A 401 11.92 -8.82 8.82
C PRO A 401 11.57 -9.61 10.10
N ASP A 402 12.39 -10.58 10.50
CA ASP A 402 12.15 -11.37 11.73
C ASP A 402 12.09 -10.48 12.98
N ILE A 403 12.95 -9.44 13.07
CA ILE A 403 12.91 -8.49 14.19
C ILE A 403 11.58 -7.72 14.20
N VAL A 404 11.10 -7.34 13.02
CA VAL A 404 9.80 -6.64 12.89
C VAL A 404 8.65 -7.58 13.24
N ASN A 405 8.68 -8.81 12.71
CA ASN A 405 7.67 -9.82 12.98
C ASN A 405 7.63 -10.20 14.47
N ASP A 406 8.78 -10.35 15.12
CA ASP A 406 8.86 -10.58 16.56
C ASP A 406 8.26 -9.40 17.35
N TYR A 407 8.50 -8.17 16.93
CA TYR A 407 7.95 -6.97 17.58
C TYR A 407 6.44 -6.86 17.40
N THR A 408 5.93 -7.08 16.18
CA THR A 408 4.51 -6.89 15.84
C THR A 408 3.62 -8.06 16.23
N GLY A 409 4.20 -9.23 16.44
CA GLY A 409 3.49 -10.48 16.66
C GLY A 409 3.19 -11.24 15.36
N ASP A 410 3.68 -10.75 14.21
CA ASP A 410 3.56 -11.42 12.92
C ASP A 410 2.09 -11.75 12.56
N TRP A 411 1.84 -12.92 12.02
CA TRP A 411 0.51 -13.48 11.76
C TRP A 411 -0.28 -13.86 13.02
N THR A 412 0.27 -13.59 14.21
CA THR A 412 -0.35 -13.99 15.48
C THR A 412 -1.10 -12.81 16.10
N THR A 413 -2.41 -12.92 16.16
CA THR A 413 -3.29 -11.93 16.79
C THR A 413 -3.60 -12.34 18.23
N VAL A 414 -2.55 -12.43 19.07
CA VAL A 414 -2.66 -12.88 20.46
C VAL A 414 -3.29 -11.76 21.31
N ASN A 415 -4.26 -12.13 22.15
CA ASN A 415 -4.97 -11.20 23.06
C ASN A 415 -5.67 -10.02 22.37
N THR A 416 -6.08 -10.20 21.13
CA THR A 416 -6.80 -9.20 20.34
C THR A 416 -8.30 -9.53 20.32
N SER A 417 -9.15 -8.51 20.34
CA SER A 417 -10.59 -8.63 20.16
C SER A 417 -11.14 -7.44 19.39
N ARG A 418 -12.29 -7.63 18.76
CA ARG A 418 -12.96 -6.62 17.94
C ARG A 418 -12.06 -6.11 16.81
N LEU A 419 -11.29 -7.01 16.18
CA LEU A 419 -10.48 -6.78 15.00
C LEU A 419 -11.03 -7.62 13.86
N ILE A 420 -11.45 -6.99 12.77
CA ILE A 420 -11.89 -7.66 11.55
C ILE A 420 -10.79 -7.59 10.51
N TYR A 421 -10.44 -8.74 9.93
CA TYR A 421 -9.58 -8.82 8.76
C TYR A 421 -10.38 -9.11 7.50
N ILE A 422 -10.16 -8.33 6.45
CA ILE A 422 -10.71 -8.57 5.12
C ILE A 422 -9.56 -8.66 4.13
N ASN A 423 -9.61 -9.67 3.24
CA ASN A 423 -8.61 -9.83 2.20
C ASN A 423 -9.29 -10.20 0.87
N GLY A 424 -8.74 -9.75 -0.24
CA GLY A 424 -9.17 -10.15 -1.57
C GLY A 424 -8.54 -11.49 -1.97
N GLU A 425 -9.29 -12.36 -2.65
CA GLU A 425 -8.75 -13.62 -3.19
C GLU A 425 -7.66 -13.36 -4.24
N ALA A 426 -7.84 -12.32 -5.06
CA ALA A 426 -6.93 -11.90 -6.12
C ALA A 426 -5.99 -10.75 -5.70
N ASP A 427 -5.91 -10.46 -4.40
CA ASP A 427 -5.03 -9.46 -3.83
C ASP A 427 -3.57 -9.94 -3.91
N PRO A 428 -2.66 -9.21 -4.58
CA PRO A 428 -1.26 -9.59 -4.68
C PRO A 428 -0.57 -9.64 -3.32
N PHE A 429 -1.03 -8.88 -2.33
CA PHE A 429 -0.49 -8.88 -0.97
C PHE A 429 -1.06 -9.99 -0.08
N ARG A 430 -2.03 -10.79 -0.55
CA ARG A 430 -2.66 -11.86 0.25
C ARG A 430 -1.66 -12.73 0.99
N GLU A 431 -0.51 -13.05 0.36
CA GLU A 431 0.50 -13.96 0.92
C GLU A 431 1.35 -13.37 2.06
N ILE A 432 1.14 -12.10 2.41
CA ILE A 432 1.71 -11.47 3.62
C ILE A 432 0.62 -10.93 4.57
N THR A 433 -0.65 -11.29 4.32
CA THR A 433 -1.76 -11.06 5.23
C THR A 433 -2.04 -12.30 6.08
N VAL A 434 -2.95 -12.18 7.04
CA VAL A 434 -3.41 -13.36 7.84
C VAL A 434 -4.08 -14.44 7.00
N SER A 435 -4.42 -14.17 5.75
CA SER A 435 -5.05 -15.10 4.80
C SER A 435 -4.04 -15.83 3.89
N ALA A 436 -2.73 -15.67 4.15
CA ALA A 436 -1.68 -16.34 3.42
C ALA A 436 -1.79 -17.88 3.49
N ASP A 437 -1.65 -18.55 2.37
CA ASP A 437 -1.57 -20.01 2.32
C ASP A 437 -0.29 -20.53 2.97
N SER A 438 0.79 -19.75 2.90
CA SER A 438 2.09 -20.02 3.50
C SER A 438 2.15 -19.81 5.02
N ARG A 439 1.13 -19.17 5.61
CA ARG A 439 1.06 -18.97 7.06
C ARG A 439 1.15 -20.30 7.82
N PRO A 440 1.93 -20.41 8.91
CA PRO A 440 1.99 -21.61 9.73
C PRO A 440 0.59 -22.02 10.23
N GLY A 441 0.13 -23.20 9.80
CA GLY A 441 -1.23 -23.69 10.06
C GLY A 441 -2.29 -23.27 9.05
N GLY A 442 -1.88 -22.62 7.95
CA GLY A 442 -2.75 -22.11 6.89
C GLY A 442 -3.42 -20.79 7.24
N PRO A 443 -4.32 -20.27 6.39
CA PRO A 443 -5.04 -19.01 6.62
C PRO A 443 -5.69 -18.95 8.01
N LEU A 444 -5.67 -17.75 8.61
CA LEU A 444 -6.30 -17.51 9.92
C LEU A 444 -7.80 -17.83 9.85
N LYS A 445 -8.27 -18.59 10.81
CA LYS A 445 -9.67 -18.99 10.88
C LYS A 445 -10.53 -17.86 11.46
N ASP A 446 -11.70 -17.69 10.88
CA ASP A 446 -12.76 -16.81 11.36
C ASP A 446 -13.19 -17.19 12.80
N THR A 447 -13.21 -16.22 13.69
CA THR A 447 -13.73 -16.35 15.07
C THR A 447 -14.61 -15.13 15.43
N PRO A 448 -15.49 -15.24 16.42
CA PRO A 448 -16.31 -14.09 16.84
C PRO A 448 -15.48 -12.89 17.33
N GLU A 449 -14.32 -13.12 17.92
CA GLU A 449 -13.44 -12.08 18.47
C GLU A 449 -12.58 -11.43 17.39
N VAL A 450 -12.18 -12.23 16.38
CA VAL A 450 -11.35 -11.83 15.24
C VAL A 450 -11.95 -12.42 13.95
N PRO A 451 -13.01 -11.81 13.41
CA PRO A 451 -13.54 -12.22 12.11
C PRO A 451 -12.54 -12.07 10.98
N VAL A 452 -12.50 -13.06 10.10
CA VAL A 452 -11.66 -13.07 8.90
C VAL A 452 -12.53 -13.39 7.69
N LYS A 453 -12.56 -12.50 6.72
CA LYS A 453 -13.38 -12.66 5.50
C LYS A 453 -12.50 -12.58 4.27
N ILE A 454 -12.84 -13.37 3.26
CA ILE A 454 -12.27 -13.31 1.92
C ILE A 454 -13.32 -12.80 0.96
N VAL A 455 -12.97 -11.77 0.19
CA VAL A 455 -13.76 -11.31 -0.95
C VAL A 455 -13.44 -12.20 -2.15
N PRO A 456 -14.39 -13.00 -2.66
CA PRO A 456 -14.15 -13.83 -3.84
C PRO A 456 -13.73 -12.96 -5.04
N HIS A 457 -12.61 -13.32 -5.67
CA HIS A 457 -11.97 -12.57 -6.75
C HIS A 457 -11.64 -11.10 -6.41
N GLY A 458 -11.72 -10.72 -5.13
CA GLY A 458 -11.46 -9.36 -4.66
C GLY A 458 -10.03 -8.93 -4.91
N PHE A 459 -9.87 -7.66 -5.29
CA PHE A 459 -8.59 -7.01 -5.46
C PHE A 459 -8.09 -6.41 -4.15
N HIS A 460 -6.94 -5.76 -4.20
CA HIS A 460 -6.33 -5.10 -3.04
C HIS A 460 -7.27 -4.06 -2.43
N ALA A 461 -7.62 -4.21 -1.14
CA ALA A 461 -8.48 -3.33 -0.37
C ALA A 461 -9.84 -2.98 -1.04
N SER A 462 -10.36 -3.86 -1.91
CA SER A 462 -11.60 -3.63 -2.66
C SER A 462 -12.84 -3.46 -1.78
N ASP A 463 -12.81 -3.98 -0.56
CA ASP A 463 -13.89 -3.86 0.42
C ASP A 463 -14.03 -2.46 1.04
N LEU A 464 -13.02 -1.59 0.91
CA LEU A 464 -13.04 -0.25 1.52
C LEU A 464 -13.81 0.80 0.72
N LEU A 465 -14.07 0.59 -0.57
CA LEU A 465 -14.72 1.58 -1.43
C LEU A 465 -16.18 1.23 -1.73
N ILE A 466 -17.08 2.19 -1.53
CA ILE A 466 -18.53 2.04 -1.84
C ILE A 466 -18.75 1.59 -3.29
N PRO A 467 -18.13 2.20 -4.32
CA PRO A 467 -18.33 1.80 -5.71
C PRO A 467 -17.94 0.34 -6.01
N GLU A 468 -17.00 -0.22 -5.25
CA GLU A 468 -16.62 -1.63 -5.38
C GLU A 468 -17.79 -2.56 -5.01
N GLY A 469 -18.48 -2.27 -3.89
CA GLY A 469 -19.68 -3.01 -3.48
C GLY A 469 -20.87 -2.80 -4.43
N GLU A 470 -20.99 -1.63 -5.08
CA GLU A 470 -21.99 -1.37 -6.09
C GLU A 470 -21.74 -2.19 -7.38
N ALA A 471 -20.48 -2.41 -7.71
CA ALA A 471 -20.07 -3.14 -8.91
C ALA A 471 -19.96 -4.66 -8.69
N ASN A 472 -19.80 -5.14 -7.46
CA ASN A 472 -19.56 -6.56 -7.15
C ASN A 472 -20.33 -7.02 -5.91
N GLU A 473 -21.23 -7.99 -6.08
CA GLU A 473 -22.07 -8.53 -4.99
C GLU A 473 -21.27 -9.24 -3.89
N GLY A 474 -20.09 -9.82 -4.20
CA GLY A 474 -19.20 -10.43 -3.20
C GLY A 474 -18.62 -9.39 -2.26
N VAL A 475 -18.13 -8.26 -2.82
CA VAL A 475 -17.66 -7.10 -2.05
C VAL A 475 -18.78 -6.53 -1.20
N LYS A 476 -19.96 -6.27 -1.81
CA LYS A 476 -21.11 -5.72 -1.10
C LYS A 476 -21.52 -6.55 0.11
N LYS A 477 -21.58 -7.87 -0.05
CA LYS A 477 -21.91 -8.78 1.04
C LYS A 477 -20.92 -8.65 2.20
N VAL A 478 -19.61 -8.60 1.90
CA VAL A 478 -18.57 -8.44 2.94
C VAL A 478 -18.68 -7.08 3.61
N GLN A 479 -18.91 -5.99 2.86
CA GLN A 479 -19.15 -4.65 3.42
C GLN A 479 -20.32 -4.64 4.37
N GLU A 480 -21.45 -5.30 4.03
CA GLU A 480 -22.64 -5.41 4.89
C GLU A 480 -22.34 -6.21 6.17
N GLU A 481 -21.61 -7.32 6.07
CA GLU A 481 -21.20 -8.13 7.23
C GLU A 481 -20.29 -7.35 8.18
N VAL A 482 -19.27 -6.64 7.63
CA VAL A 482 -18.37 -5.78 8.41
C VAL A 482 -19.13 -4.67 9.12
N LEU A 483 -20.02 -3.98 8.39
CA LEU A 483 -20.84 -2.91 8.97
C LEU A 483 -21.70 -3.42 10.12
N ALA A 484 -22.36 -4.56 9.94
CA ALA A 484 -23.19 -5.17 10.98
C ALA A 484 -22.39 -5.48 12.24
N GLN A 485 -21.20 -6.08 12.09
CA GLN A 485 -20.33 -6.43 13.19
C GLN A 485 -19.79 -5.20 13.94
N LEU A 486 -19.36 -4.16 13.22
CA LEU A 486 -18.88 -2.93 13.85
C LEU A 486 -20.00 -2.20 14.60
N VAL A 487 -21.21 -2.18 14.06
CA VAL A 487 -22.40 -1.61 14.74
C VAL A 487 -22.70 -2.35 16.05
N GLU A 488 -22.65 -3.68 16.04
CA GLU A 488 -22.82 -4.50 17.23
C GLU A 488 -21.77 -4.15 18.29
N TRP A 489 -20.49 -4.17 17.93
CA TRP A 489 -19.42 -3.87 18.88
C TRP A 489 -19.46 -2.44 19.43
N VAL A 490 -19.80 -1.46 18.60
CA VAL A 490 -19.96 -0.07 19.07
C VAL A 490 -21.12 0.03 20.05
N GLY A 491 -22.21 -0.74 19.84
CA GLY A 491 -23.33 -0.83 20.76
C GLY A 491 -22.99 -1.45 22.13
N GLU A 492 -21.92 -2.23 22.23
CA GLU A 492 -21.40 -2.83 23.46
C GLU A 492 -20.53 -1.88 24.30
N TRP A 493 -20.26 -0.65 23.84
CA TRP A 493 -19.41 0.29 24.55
C TRP A 493 -19.94 0.60 25.95
N PRO A 494 -19.14 0.36 27.03
CA PRO A 494 -19.64 0.46 28.41
C PRO A 494 -19.78 1.89 28.94
N GLY A 495 -19.32 2.90 28.21
CA GLY A 495 -19.29 4.31 28.66
C GLY A 495 -20.60 5.06 28.62
N GLY A 496 -21.73 4.41 28.33
CA GLY A 496 -23.08 5.00 28.32
C GLY A 496 -23.82 4.79 27.00
N SER A 497 -25.16 5.07 27.01
CA SER A 497 -25.95 4.98 25.77
C SER A 497 -25.44 5.99 24.73
N LEU A 498 -25.16 5.51 23.53
CA LEU A 498 -24.87 6.37 22.39
C LEU A 498 -26.04 7.33 22.12
N PRO A 499 -25.81 8.57 21.66
CA PRO A 499 -26.88 9.48 21.26
C PRO A 499 -27.73 8.84 20.17
N GLN A 500 -29.06 8.87 20.35
CA GLN A 500 -30.05 8.30 19.41
C GLN A 500 -30.17 9.11 18.14
#